data_7d39c3ecac24622808715dd9f1800170
#
_entry.id   7d39c3ecac24622808715dd9f1800170
#
_cell.length_a   1.000
_cell.length_b   1.000
_cell.length_c   1.000
_cell.angle_alpha   90.00
_cell.angle_beta   90.00
_cell.angle_gamma   90.00
#
_symmetry.space_group_name_H-M   'P 1'
#
loop_
_entity.id
_entity.type
_entity.pdbx_description
1 polymer ?
#
loop_
_entity_poly.entity_id
_entity_poly.type
_entity_poly.pdbx_seq_one_letter_code
_entity_poly.pdbx_strand_id
1 'polypeptide(L)'
;AAGLPSAQTRRERIQRVVDLLVANHKDLTEAINEDFGGRIPAYSVMNDVLGSMVSLKHVRDSLEEWMIRSPRATGAMQDQLGATAYVSYQPKGSIGIIGTWNAPLFTLLSPLACALGAGNRAVLKPSEIVPNTAAVLAEAARRTLDPVEVAVVTGGPEVADLLTSLPFDHLVFTGSTTVGKLVMANAAKNLVPVTLELGGKSPSVLSRSAYISSAASRLAIAKSTNAGQLCVSPDLIYVPRENTEAFIDAFTDQFTGLFPTIADNKDMVSIVS
;
A
#
# COMPACT_ATOMS: atom_id res chain seq x y z
N ALA A 1 14.88 -2.89 -29.24
CA ALA A 1 13.94 -2.80 -28.13
C ALA A 1 13.88 -4.18 -27.46
N ALA A 2 14.12 -4.26 -26.15
CA ALA A 2 13.90 -5.51 -25.42
C ALA A 2 12.41 -5.86 -25.52
N GLY A 3 12.10 -7.12 -25.87
CA GLY A 3 10.72 -7.61 -25.96
C GLY A 3 9.99 -7.52 -24.61
N LEU A 4 8.68 -7.80 -24.61
CA LEU A 4 7.90 -7.84 -23.38
C LEU A 4 8.46 -8.90 -22.41
N PRO A 5 8.62 -8.61 -21.11
CA PRO A 5 9.14 -9.58 -20.16
C PRO A 5 8.20 -10.78 -20.03
N SER A 6 8.79 -11.98 -20.05
CA SER A 6 8.06 -13.23 -19.86
C SER A 6 7.47 -13.35 -18.44
N ALA A 7 6.54 -14.28 -18.23
CA ALA A 7 6.04 -14.59 -16.88
C ALA A 7 7.18 -14.97 -15.93
N GLN A 8 8.16 -15.75 -16.40
CA GLN A 8 9.32 -16.15 -15.62
C GLN A 8 10.17 -14.93 -15.20
N THR A 9 10.48 -14.03 -16.12
CA THR A 9 11.21 -12.79 -15.81
C THR A 9 10.49 -11.95 -14.78
N ARG A 10 9.15 -11.84 -14.89
CA ARG A 10 8.34 -11.08 -13.91
C ARG A 10 8.35 -11.74 -12.52
N ARG A 11 8.25 -13.07 -12.47
CA ARG A 11 8.39 -13.85 -11.23
C ARG A 11 9.73 -13.62 -10.54
N GLU A 12 10.82 -13.66 -11.31
CA GLU A 12 12.17 -13.45 -10.78
C GLU A 12 12.35 -12.04 -10.21
N ARG A 13 11.79 -11.01 -10.88
CA ARG A 13 11.81 -9.64 -10.38
C ARG A 13 11.06 -9.51 -9.05
N ILE A 14 9.86 -10.09 -8.96
CA ILE A 14 9.07 -10.09 -7.72
C ILE A 14 9.78 -10.88 -6.63
N GLN A 15 10.37 -12.05 -6.98
CA GLN A 15 11.08 -12.87 -6.01
C GLN A 15 12.27 -12.12 -5.39
N ARG A 16 13.04 -11.36 -6.16
CA ARG A 16 14.13 -10.52 -5.61
C ARG A 16 13.63 -9.51 -4.59
N VAL A 17 12.43 -8.94 -4.77
CA VAL A 17 11.84 -8.04 -3.76
C VAL A 17 11.42 -8.81 -2.50
N VAL A 18 10.89 -10.02 -2.64
CA VAL A 18 10.60 -10.91 -1.50
C VAL A 18 11.88 -11.25 -0.75
N ASP A 19 12.95 -11.61 -1.46
CA ASP A 19 14.25 -11.97 -0.86
C ASP A 19 14.88 -10.77 -0.14
N LEU A 20 14.75 -9.55 -0.70
CA LEU A 20 15.14 -8.31 -0.03
C LEU A 20 14.43 -8.15 1.31
N LEU A 21 13.11 -8.33 1.35
CA LEU A 21 12.34 -8.23 2.60
C LEU A 21 12.77 -9.28 3.62
N VAL A 22 12.94 -10.53 3.19
CA VAL A 22 13.38 -11.62 4.07
C VAL A 22 14.76 -11.34 4.66
N ALA A 23 15.69 -10.87 3.83
CA ALA A 23 17.07 -10.61 4.28
C ALA A 23 17.19 -9.41 5.22
N ASN A 24 16.32 -8.39 5.06
CA ASN A 24 16.47 -7.13 5.78
C ASN A 24 15.31 -6.83 6.77
N HIS A 25 14.41 -7.81 7.04
CA HIS A 25 13.21 -7.55 7.84
C HIS A 25 13.50 -6.98 9.24
N LYS A 26 14.60 -7.38 9.89
CA LYS A 26 14.97 -6.88 11.22
C LYS A 26 15.35 -5.41 11.18
N ASP A 27 16.27 -5.06 10.28
CA ASP A 27 16.74 -3.68 10.12
C ASP A 27 15.60 -2.75 9.70
N LEU A 28 14.73 -3.22 8.81
CA LEU A 28 13.54 -2.48 8.37
C LEU A 28 12.54 -2.26 9.51
N THR A 29 12.28 -3.28 10.33
CA THR A 29 11.35 -3.13 11.47
C THR A 29 11.92 -2.27 12.59
N GLU A 30 13.21 -2.31 12.82
CA GLU A 30 13.92 -1.45 13.76
C GLU A 30 13.86 0.01 13.30
N ALA A 31 14.17 0.27 12.03
CA ALA A 31 14.07 1.60 11.45
C ALA A 31 12.64 2.18 11.53
N ILE A 32 11.60 1.37 11.27
CA ILE A 32 10.21 1.79 11.46
C ILE A 32 9.94 2.14 12.92
N ASN A 33 10.42 1.34 13.87
CA ASN A 33 10.24 1.62 15.30
C ASN A 33 10.90 2.94 15.70
N GLU A 34 12.11 3.22 15.21
CA GLU A 34 12.81 4.48 15.45
C GLU A 34 12.06 5.67 14.87
N ASP A 35 11.59 5.58 13.61
CA ASP A 35 10.85 6.64 12.94
C ASP A 35 9.54 7.00 13.68
N PHE A 36 8.89 6.01 14.31
CA PHE A 36 7.67 6.23 15.09
C PHE A 36 7.92 6.65 16.54
N GLY A 37 9.17 6.59 17.00
CA GLY A 37 9.47 6.83 18.44
C GLY A 37 8.82 5.79 19.37
N GLY A 38 8.49 4.62 18.86
CA GLY A 38 7.85 3.51 19.55
C GLY A 38 6.72 2.88 18.73
N ARG A 39 7.03 1.85 17.97
CA ARG A 39 6.06 1.03 17.25
C ARG A 39 6.42 -0.43 17.46
N ILE A 40 5.46 -1.21 17.96
CA ILE A 40 5.67 -2.61 18.30
C ILE A 40 6.28 -3.35 17.10
N PRO A 41 7.47 -3.96 17.22
CA PRO A 41 8.13 -4.66 16.12
C PRO A 41 7.24 -5.74 15.49
N ALA A 42 6.47 -6.47 16.29
CA ALA A 42 5.54 -7.48 15.80
C ALA A 42 4.48 -6.89 14.85
N TYR A 43 3.97 -5.68 15.14
CA TYR A 43 3.04 -4.99 14.25
C TYR A 43 3.72 -4.59 12.94
N SER A 44 4.94 -4.04 12.98
CA SER A 44 5.71 -3.68 11.79
C SER A 44 6.00 -4.91 10.92
N VAL A 45 6.37 -6.03 11.55
CA VAL A 45 6.56 -7.31 10.83
C VAL A 45 5.24 -7.73 10.16
N MET A 46 4.14 -7.74 10.90
CA MET A 46 2.86 -8.24 10.39
C MET A 46 2.28 -7.33 9.29
N ASN A 47 2.25 -6.03 9.53
CA ASN A 47 1.63 -5.07 8.62
C ASN A 47 2.51 -4.75 7.41
N ASP A 48 3.76 -4.39 7.65
CA ASP A 48 4.64 -3.88 6.60
C ASP A 48 5.39 -5.00 5.87
N VAL A 49 6.04 -5.91 6.61
CA VAL A 49 6.85 -6.97 5.98
C VAL A 49 5.96 -8.07 5.42
N LEU A 50 5.15 -8.72 6.27
CA LEU A 50 4.31 -9.85 5.84
C LEU A 50 3.18 -9.39 4.91
N GLY A 51 2.56 -8.23 5.17
CA GLY A 51 1.55 -7.66 4.28
C GLY A 51 2.10 -7.44 2.87
N SER A 52 3.29 -6.85 2.76
CA SER A 52 3.98 -6.68 1.47
C SER A 52 4.33 -8.03 0.82
N MET A 53 4.83 -8.98 1.60
CA MET A 53 5.16 -10.33 1.10
C MET A 53 3.93 -11.08 0.57
N VAL A 54 2.78 -10.96 1.25
CA VAL A 54 1.52 -11.57 0.79
C VAL A 54 1.13 -10.99 -0.57
N SER A 55 1.17 -9.66 -0.73
CA SER A 55 0.89 -9.00 -2.00
C SER A 55 1.85 -9.45 -3.11
N LEU A 56 3.16 -9.45 -2.83
CA LEU A 56 4.19 -9.87 -3.78
C LEU A 56 4.01 -11.32 -4.22
N LYS A 57 3.81 -12.25 -3.28
CA LYS A 57 3.62 -13.66 -3.57
C LYS A 57 2.33 -13.91 -4.32
N HIS A 58 1.23 -13.25 -3.95
CA HIS A 58 -0.04 -13.39 -4.65
C HIS A 58 0.10 -13.00 -6.12
N VAL A 59 0.69 -11.83 -6.41
CA VAL A 59 0.92 -11.39 -7.79
C VAL A 59 1.83 -12.38 -8.53
N ARG A 60 2.95 -12.78 -7.93
CA ARG A 60 3.91 -13.72 -8.50
C ARG A 60 3.24 -15.04 -8.92
N ASP A 61 2.40 -15.57 -8.05
CA ASP A 61 1.80 -16.89 -8.23
C ASP A 61 0.59 -16.88 -9.18
N SER A 62 -0.03 -15.68 -9.39
CA SER A 62 -1.19 -15.50 -10.29
C SER A 62 -0.81 -15.09 -11.72
N LEU A 63 0.45 -14.85 -12.02
CA LEU A 63 0.88 -14.25 -13.30
C LEU A 63 0.44 -15.03 -14.54
N GLU A 64 0.53 -16.35 -14.54
CA GLU A 64 0.17 -17.15 -15.71
C GLU A 64 -1.30 -17.01 -16.04
N GLU A 65 -2.16 -17.04 -15.03
CA GLU A 65 -3.60 -16.83 -15.19
C GLU A 65 -3.90 -15.43 -15.73
N TRP A 66 -3.29 -14.40 -15.14
CA TRP A 66 -3.55 -13.01 -15.53
C TRP A 66 -2.99 -12.62 -16.90
N MET A 67 -2.00 -13.35 -17.40
CA MET A 67 -1.43 -13.13 -18.72
C MET A 67 -2.18 -13.85 -19.86
N ILE A 68 -3.18 -14.67 -19.55
CA ILE A 68 -4.02 -15.32 -20.55
C ILE A 68 -4.79 -14.25 -21.34
N ARG A 69 -4.77 -14.40 -22.67
CA ARG A 69 -5.62 -13.56 -23.53
C ARG A 69 -7.08 -13.78 -23.24
N SER A 70 -7.83 -12.70 -23.03
CA SER A 70 -9.25 -12.75 -22.74
C SER A 70 -10.06 -12.69 -24.03
N PRO A 71 -10.73 -13.77 -24.48
CA PRO A 71 -11.55 -13.76 -25.68
C PRO A 71 -12.68 -12.74 -25.58
N ARG A 72 -13.06 -12.17 -26.71
CA ARG A 72 -14.19 -11.26 -26.85
C ARG A 72 -15.10 -11.74 -27.98
N ALA A 73 -16.40 -11.50 -27.84
CA ALA A 73 -17.34 -11.75 -28.91
C ALA A 73 -17.07 -10.81 -30.09
N THR A 74 -17.19 -11.33 -31.28
CA THR A 74 -17.22 -10.57 -32.54
C THR A 74 -18.68 -10.43 -33.02
N GLY A 75 -18.94 -9.64 -34.03
CA GLY A 75 -20.27 -9.58 -34.61
C GLY A 75 -20.57 -10.81 -35.49
N ALA A 76 -21.84 -11.15 -35.69
CA ALA A 76 -22.25 -12.35 -36.41
C ALA A 76 -21.64 -12.46 -37.84
N MET A 77 -21.50 -11.34 -38.55
CA MET A 77 -20.83 -11.30 -39.85
C MET A 77 -19.31 -11.62 -39.74
N GLN A 78 -18.65 -11.06 -38.75
CA GLN A 78 -17.22 -11.31 -38.50
C GLN A 78 -16.97 -12.78 -38.09
N ASP A 79 -17.88 -13.36 -37.30
CA ASP A 79 -17.79 -14.78 -36.89
C ASP A 79 -17.90 -15.69 -38.12
N GLN A 80 -18.81 -15.38 -39.07
CA GLN A 80 -18.93 -16.14 -40.32
C GLN A 80 -17.69 -16.04 -41.20
N LEU A 81 -16.92 -14.96 -41.09
CA LEU A 81 -15.64 -14.76 -41.78
C LEU A 81 -14.44 -15.34 -41.01
N GLY A 82 -14.67 -16.02 -39.89
CA GLY A 82 -13.61 -16.63 -39.06
C GLY A 82 -12.79 -15.61 -38.24
N ALA A 83 -13.35 -14.40 -38.00
CA ALA A 83 -12.63 -13.42 -37.16
C ALA A 83 -12.59 -13.85 -35.70
N THR A 84 -11.51 -13.49 -35.03
CA THR A 84 -11.33 -13.67 -33.58
C THR A 84 -10.94 -12.35 -32.94
N ALA A 85 -11.47 -12.08 -31.75
CA ALA A 85 -11.12 -10.90 -30.96
C ALA A 85 -10.69 -11.30 -29.54
N TYR A 86 -9.72 -10.61 -29.02
CA TYR A 86 -9.24 -10.83 -27.64
C TYR A 86 -8.63 -9.54 -27.05
N VAL A 87 -8.63 -9.47 -25.72
CA VAL A 87 -7.86 -8.47 -24.97
C VAL A 87 -6.56 -9.12 -24.51
N SER A 88 -5.46 -8.43 -24.71
CA SER A 88 -4.14 -8.79 -24.20
C SER A 88 -3.60 -7.68 -23.32
N TYR A 89 -3.26 -7.99 -22.06
CA TYR A 89 -2.69 -7.02 -21.14
C TYR A 89 -1.19 -6.88 -21.38
N GLN A 90 -0.74 -5.63 -21.46
CA GLN A 90 0.66 -5.30 -21.71
C GLN A 90 1.17 -4.30 -20.65
N PRO A 91 2.49 -4.29 -20.35
CA PRO A 91 3.06 -3.28 -19.48
C PRO A 91 2.87 -1.89 -20.06
N LYS A 92 2.65 -0.91 -19.21
CA LYS A 92 2.61 0.51 -19.59
C LYS A 92 4.02 1.06 -19.86
N GLY A 93 5.02 0.63 -19.07
CA GLY A 93 6.41 1.08 -19.18
C GLY A 93 7.04 1.37 -17.81
N SER A 94 7.23 2.64 -17.48
CA SER A 94 7.81 3.14 -16.23
C SER A 94 6.72 3.64 -15.28
N ILE A 95 6.75 3.19 -14.03
CA ILE A 95 5.77 3.53 -12.99
C ILE A 95 6.47 4.28 -11.86
N GLY A 96 6.01 5.48 -11.53
CA GLY A 96 6.39 6.18 -10.29
C GLY A 96 5.47 5.74 -9.15
N ILE A 97 6.02 5.36 -8.00
CA ILE A 97 5.26 4.93 -6.82
C ILE A 97 5.73 5.75 -5.63
N ILE A 98 4.83 6.54 -5.05
CA ILE A 98 5.08 7.36 -3.87
C ILE A 98 4.30 6.78 -2.72
N GLY A 99 5.02 6.32 -1.69
CA GLY A 99 4.45 5.74 -0.48
C GLY A 99 4.24 6.77 0.62
N THR A 100 3.52 6.36 1.66
CA THR A 100 3.24 7.16 2.84
C THR A 100 3.98 6.64 4.07
N TRP A 101 3.95 7.42 5.15
CA TRP A 101 4.67 7.15 6.39
C TRP A 101 4.01 6.09 7.29
N ASN A 102 2.68 5.96 7.26
CA ASN A 102 1.93 5.15 8.23
C ASN A 102 2.05 3.64 8.03
N ALA A 103 2.29 3.20 6.81
CA ALA A 103 2.60 1.82 6.42
C ALA A 103 3.70 1.85 5.34
N PRO A 104 4.94 2.23 5.74
CA PRO A 104 5.95 2.72 4.81
C PRO A 104 6.42 1.68 3.78
N LEU A 105 6.47 0.40 4.15
CA LEU A 105 6.82 -0.65 3.20
C LEU A 105 5.62 -1.12 2.40
N PHE A 106 4.48 -1.32 3.05
CA PHE A 106 3.28 -1.84 2.40
C PHE A 106 2.78 -0.92 1.26
N THR A 107 2.75 0.39 1.50
CA THR A 107 2.26 1.37 0.52
C THR A 107 3.18 1.58 -0.69
N LEU A 108 4.42 1.10 -0.61
CA LEU A 108 5.36 1.06 -1.73
C LEU A 108 5.37 -0.30 -2.42
N LEU A 109 5.47 -1.39 -1.64
CA LEU A 109 5.79 -2.71 -2.17
C LEU A 109 4.55 -3.46 -2.68
N SER A 110 3.35 -3.15 -2.17
CA SER A 110 2.12 -3.72 -2.71
C SER A 110 1.82 -3.17 -4.13
N PRO A 111 1.87 -1.85 -4.39
CA PRO A 111 1.79 -1.35 -5.76
C PRO A 111 2.96 -1.79 -6.66
N LEU A 112 4.17 -1.92 -6.10
CA LEU A 112 5.33 -2.45 -6.83
C LEU A 112 5.08 -3.88 -7.32
N ALA A 113 4.46 -4.73 -6.49
CA ALA A 113 4.09 -6.08 -6.90
C ALA A 113 3.24 -6.06 -8.17
N CYS A 114 2.21 -5.20 -8.21
CA CYS A 114 1.34 -5.03 -9.38
C CYS A 114 2.10 -4.48 -10.59
N ALA A 115 3.00 -3.49 -10.38
CA ALA A 115 3.80 -2.91 -11.44
C ALA A 115 4.72 -3.97 -12.10
N LEU A 116 5.45 -4.74 -11.29
CA LEU A 116 6.34 -5.81 -11.77
C LEU A 116 5.55 -6.96 -12.39
N GLY A 117 4.41 -7.34 -11.79
CA GLY A 117 3.51 -8.36 -12.32
C GLY A 117 2.97 -7.99 -13.70
N ALA A 118 2.62 -6.73 -13.91
CA ALA A 118 2.24 -6.23 -15.23
C ALA A 118 3.42 -6.12 -16.21
N GLY A 119 4.67 -6.31 -15.74
CA GLY A 119 5.88 -6.27 -16.56
C GLY A 119 6.51 -4.89 -16.68
N ASN A 120 6.13 -3.95 -15.83
CA ASN A 120 6.66 -2.59 -15.80
C ASN A 120 8.01 -2.51 -15.04
N ARG A 121 8.63 -1.35 -15.13
CA ARG A 121 9.74 -0.89 -14.28
C ARG A 121 9.19 0.14 -13.29
N ALA A 122 9.85 0.34 -12.16
CA ALA A 122 9.35 1.24 -11.14
C ALA A 122 10.43 2.11 -10.51
N VAL A 123 10.04 3.33 -10.16
CA VAL A 123 10.79 4.21 -9.26
C VAL A 123 9.96 4.40 -8.00
N LEU A 124 10.53 4.04 -6.85
CA LEU A 124 9.91 4.15 -5.54
C LEU A 124 10.41 5.41 -4.83
N LYS A 125 9.49 6.19 -4.27
CA LYS A 125 9.82 7.28 -3.34
C LYS A 125 9.15 7.01 -1.99
N PRO A 126 9.89 6.55 -0.96
CA PRO A 126 9.38 6.48 0.40
C PRO A 126 9.11 7.88 0.97
N SER A 127 8.27 7.93 2.02
CA SER A 127 7.98 9.19 2.70
C SER A 127 9.20 9.72 3.44
N GLU A 128 9.40 11.03 3.40
CA GLU A 128 10.42 11.76 4.14
C GLU A 128 10.15 11.82 5.64
N ILE A 129 8.93 11.51 6.06
CA ILE A 129 8.51 11.48 7.48
C ILE A 129 9.11 10.27 8.20
N VAL A 130 9.54 9.25 7.45
CA VAL A 130 10.15 8.02 7.96
C VAL A 130 11.55 7.82 7.36
N PRO A 131 12.51 8.70 7.72
CA PRO A 131 13.80 8.78 7.06
C PRO A 131 14.68 7.55 7.31
N ASN A 132 14.62 6.94 8.49
CA ASN A 132 15.39 5.72 8.80
C ASN A 132 14.92 4.55 7.95
N THR A 133 13.61 4.34 7.88
CA THR A 133 13.00 3.31 7.01
C THR A 133 13.36 3.55 5.54
N ALA A 134 13.29 4.79 5.08
CA ALA A 134 13.63 5.16 3.70
C ALA A 134 15.10 4.86 3.38
N ALA A 135 16.02 5.16 4.30
CA ALA A 135 17.44 4.89 4.13
C ALA A 135 17.76 3.39 4.08
N VAL A 136 17.20 2.61 5.00
CA VAL A 136 17.39 1.14 5.04
C VAL A 136 16.83 0.49 3.78
N LEU A 137 15.63 0.90 3.35
CA LEU A 137 15.03 0.38 2.12
C LEU A 137 15.86 0.72 0.87
N ALA A 138 16.34 1.96 0.77
CA ALA A 138 17.16 2.40 -0.36
C ALA A 138 18.48 1.62 -0.45
N GLU A 139 19.14 1.41 0.69
CA GLU A 139 20.40 0.66 0.76
C GLU A 139 20.18 -0.83 0.44
N ALA A 140 19.12 -1.44 0.98
CA ALA A 140 18.76 -2.82 0.67
C ALA A 140 18.46 -2.99 -0.83
N ALA A 141 17.69 -2.07 -1.43
CA ALA A 141 17.39 -2.09 -2.85
C ALA A 141 18.64 -1.95 -3.71
N ARG A 142 19.54 -1.02 -3.37
CA ARG A 142 20.80 -0.81 -4.08
C ARG A 142 21.68 -2.05 -4.12
N ARG A 143 21.65 -2.89 -3.07
CA ARG A 143 22.43 -4.13 -3.00
C ARG A 143 21.82 -5.31 -3.74
N THR A 144 20.50 -5.34 -3.89
CA THR A 144 19.78 -6.56 -4.30
C THR A 144 18.97 -6.43 -5.57
N LEU A 145 18.58 -5.21 -5.97
CA LEU A 145 17.74 -4.97 -7.14
C LEU A 145 18.55 -4.33 -8.27
N ASP A 146 18.15 -4.62 -9.49
CA ASP A 146 18.67 -3.92 -10.68
C ASP A 146 18.00 -2.52 -10.75
N PRO A 147 18.76 -1.41 -10.67
CA PRO A 147 18.21 -0.06 -10.71
C PRO A 147 17.50 0.27 -12.02
N VAL A 148 17.75 -0.47 -13.10
CA VAL A 148 17.00 -0.35 -14.36
C VAL A 148 15.61 -0.93 -14.25
N GLU A 149 15.37 -1.86 -13.31
CA GLU A 149 14.07 -2.49 -13.07
C GLU A 149 13.31 -1.81 -11.93
N VAL A 150 13.99 -1.59 -10.81
CA VAL A 150 13.43 -0.94 -9.60
C VAL A 150 14.48 -0.05 -8.98
N ALA A 151 14.21 1.24 -8.93
CA ALA A 151 15.04 2.22 -8.25
C ALA A 151 14.31 2.81 -7.03
N VAL A 152 15.05 3.14 -5.97
CA VAL A 152 14.53 3.87 -4.80
C VAL A 152 15.19 5.23 -4.73
N VAL A 153 14.37 6.28 -4.68
CA VAL A 153 14.81 7.67 -4.58
C VAL A 153 14.29 8.26 -3.28
N THR A 154 15.20 8.74 -2.45
CA THR A 154 14.88 9.40 -1.17
C THR A 154 14.92 10.92 -1.33
N GLY A 155 14.22 11.63 -0.47
CA GLY A 155 14.22 13.09 -0.43
C GLY A 155 12.87 13.65 0.01
N GLY A 156 12.83 14.96 0.18
CA GLY A 156 11.68 15.71 0.67
C GLY A 156 10.61 16.00 -0.38
N PRO A 157 9.73 16.97 -0.08
CA PRO A 157 8.66 17.37 -0.99
C PRO A 157 9.16 17.84 -2.37
N GLU A 158 10.35 18.46 -2.43
CA GLU A 158 10.98 18.92 -3.66
C GLU A 158 11.32 17.77 -4.62
N VAL A 159 11.75 16.62 -4.07
CA VAL A 159 12.02 15.42 -4.86
C VAL A 159 10.69 14.79 -5.34
N ALA A 160 9.64 14.83 -4.51
CA ALA A 160 8.31 14.37 -4.91
C ALA A 160 7.73 15.24 -6.04
N ASP A 161 7.89 16.56 -5.95
CA ASP A 161 7.44 17.50 -6.98
C ASP A 161 8.16 17.25 -8.32
N LEU A 162 9.48 17.11 -8.28
CA LEU A 162 10.27 16.74 -9.45
C LEU A 162 9.83 15.40 -10.03
N LEU A 163 9.73 14.35 -9.19
CA LEU A 163 9.35 13.00 -9.63
C LEU A 163 7.99 13.00 -10.33
N THR A 164 6.99 13.68 -9.74
CA THR A 164 5.63 13.72 -10.29
C THR A 164 5.52 14.55 -11.57
N SER A 165 6.51 15.38 -11.87
CA SER A 165 6.63 16.16 -13.10
C SER A 165 7.32 15.40 -14.24
N LEU A 166 7.87 14.20 -13.99
CA LEU A 166 8.52 13.39 -15.02
C LEU A 166 7.49 12.65 -15.89
N PRO A 167 7.82 12.34 -17.15
CA PRO A 167 6.92 11.66 -18.07
C PRO A 167 6.87 10.14 -17.82
N PHE A 168 6.41 9.74 -16.64
CA PHE A 168 6.07 8.34 -16.37
C PHE A 168 4.90 7.86 -17.22
N ASP A 169 4.78 6.55 -17.41
CA ASP A 169 3.61 5.96 -18.05
C ASP A 169 2.44 5.77 -17.07
N HIS A 170 2.71 5.85 -15.76
CA HIS A 170 1.72 5.89 -14.69
C HIS A 170 2.34 6.34 -13.37
N LEU A 171 1.55 7.02 -12.52
CA LEU A 171 1.93 7.35 -11.15
C LEU A 171 0.96 6.71 -10.17
N VAL A 172 1.50 6.13 -9.09
CA VAL A 172 0.72 5.67 -7.93
C VAL A 172 1.16 6.50 -6.73
N PHE A 173 0.21 7.12 -6.07
CA PHE A 173 0.45 7.94 -4.89
C PHE A 173 -0.45 7.49 -3.74
N THR A 174 0.15 7.27 -2.58
CA THR A 174 -0.57 7.06 -1.33
C THR A 174 -0.24 8.19 -0.36
N GLY A 175 -1.25 8.89 0.15
CA GLY A 175 -1.03 10.02 1.07
C GLY A 175 -2.26 10.89 1.30
N SER A 176 -2.04 12.17 1.63
CA SER A 176 -3.14 13.11 1.88
C SER A 176 -3.82 13.57 0.59
N THR A 177 -5.11 13.89 0.70
CA THR A 177 -5.89 14.46 -0.42
C THR A 177 -5.27 15.76 -0.94
N THR A 178 -4.70 16.59 -0.07
CA THR A 178 -4.05 17.85 -0.45
C THR A 178 -2.84 17.59 -1.35
N VAL A 179 -1.97 16.68 -0.96
CA VAL A 179 -0.79 16.32 -1.77
C VAL A 179 -1.21 15.55 -3.04
N GLY A 180 -2.23 14.68 -2.97
CA GLY A 180 -2.76 13.98 -4.14
C GLY A 180 -3.23 14.91 -5.26
N LYS A 181 -3.83 16.06 -4.91
CA LYS A 181 -4.20 17.10 -5.87
C LYS A 181 -2.97 17.71 -6.56
N LEU A 182 -1.87 17.93 -5.83
CA LEU A 182 -0.61 18.44 -6.39
C LEU A 182 0.02 17.41 -7.33
N VAL A 183 0.07 16.14 -6.90
CA VAL A 183 0.55 15.03 -7.73
C VAL A 183 -0.22 14.96 -9.05
N MET A 184 -1.55 15.02 -8.99
CA MET A 184 -2.40 14.98 -10.17
C MET A 184 -2.15 16.19 -11.09
N ALA A 185 -1.99 17.40 -10.52
CA ALA A 185 -1.70 18.61 -11.28
C ALA A 185 -0.33 18.54 -11.99
N ASN A 186 0.69 18.01 -11.33
CA ASN A 186 1.99 17.80 -11.94
C ASN A 186 1.96 16.75 -13.06
N ALA A 187 1.36 15.61 -12.80
CA ALA A 187 1.20 14.51 -13.76
C ALA A 187 0.47 14.97 -15.05
N ALA A 188 -0.53 15.83 -14.89
CA ALA A 188 -1.32 16.36 -16.02
C ALA A 188 -0.49 17.11 -17.06
N LYS A 189 0.66 17.71 -16.69
CA LYS A 189 1.56 18.41 -17.61
C LYS A 189 2.10 17.49 -18.71
N ASN A 190 2.24 16.19 -18.41
CA ASN A 190 2.73 15.17 -19.34
C ASN A 190 1.64 14.13 -19.68
N LEU A 191 0.37 14.39 -19.34
CA LEU A 191 -0.76 13.47 -19.53
C LEU A 191 -0.55 12.12 -18.86
N VAL A 192 0.18 12.07 -17.73
CA VAL A 192 0.46 10.84 -16.99
C VAL A 192 -0.78 10.45 -16.19
N PRO A 193 -1.32 9.23 -16.40
CA PRO A 193 -2.41 8.71 -15.59
C PRO A 193 -1.97 8.50 -14.15
N VAL A 194 -2.87 8.74 -13.19
CA VAL A 194 -2.59 8.59 -11.76
C VAL A 194 -3.56 7.62 -11.08
N THR A 195 -3.06 6.86 -10.11
CA THR A 195 -3.83 6.16 -9.10
C THR A 195 -3.57 6.83 -7.76
N LEU A 196 -4.63 7.31 -7.12
CA LEU A 196 -4.55 8.03 -5.85
C LEU A 196 -5.22 7.22 -4.74
N GLU A 197 -4.44 6.79 -3.76
CA GLU A 197 -4.89 6.18 -2.52
C GLU A 197 -4.79 7.23 -1.40
N LEU A 198 -5.93 7.67 -0.91
CA LEU A 198 -6.02 8.84 -0.06
C LEU A 198 -6.64 8.51 1.30
N GLY A 199 -6.59 9.47 2.22
CA GLY A 199 -7.24 9.34 3.52
C GLY A 199 -8.76 9.31 3.44
N GLY A 200 -9.38 8.88 4.53
CA GLY A 200 -10.83 8.78 4.64
C GLY A 200 -11.31 9.02 6.06
N LYS A 201 -12.63 9.04 6.24
CA LYS A 201 -13.31 9.11 7.54
C LYS A 201 -13.95 7.77 7.95
N SER A 202 -13.85 6.76 7.12
CA SER A 202 -14.23 5.35 7.33
C SER A 202 -15.43 5.18 8.28
N PRO A 203 -16.64 5.59 7.89
CA PRO A 203 -17.81 5.54 8.75
C PRO A 203 -18.20 4.10 9.04
N SER A 204 -18.49 3.80 10.30
CA SER A 204 -19.00 2.51 10.75
C SER A 204 -20.47 2.67 11.15
N VAL A 205 -21.34 1.85 10.57
CA VAL A 205 -22.78 1.94 10.80
C VAL A 205 -23.26 0.67 11.53
N LEU A 206 -23.76 0.81 12.74
CA LEU A 206 -24.36 -0.28 13.50
C LEU A 206 -25.87 -0.32 13.24
N SER A 207 -26.37 -1.49 12.84
CA SER A 207 -27.81 -1.72 12.74
C SER A 207 -28.43 -1.93 14.14
N ARG A 208 -29.77 -1.82 14.24
CA ARG A 208 -30.49 -2.14 15.49
C ARG A 208 -30.35 -3.59 15.92
N SER A 209 -30.06 -4.50 14.99
CA SER A 209 -29.82 -5.91 15.26
C SER A 209 -28.36 -6.25 15.58
N ALA A 210 -27.47 -5.27 15.64
CA ALA A 210 -26.05 -5.50 15.94
C ALA A 210 -25.84 -5.91 17.39
N TYR A 211 -24.96 -6.87 17.63
CA TYR A 211 -24.48 -7.21 18.98
C TYR A 211 -23.49 -6.14 19.44
N ILE A 212 -23.93 -5.23 20.30
CA ILE A 212 -23.21 -4.01 20.68
C ILE A 212 -21.82 -4.31 21.25
N SER A 213 -21.71 -5.28 22.19
CA SER A 213 -20.41 -5.63 22.77
C SER A 213 -19.41 -6.16 21.74
N SER A 214 -19.84 -6.98 20.79
CA SER A 214 -19.00 -7.49 19.73
C SER A 214 -18.58 -6.38 18.76
N ALA A 215 -19.48 -5.47 18.41
CA ALA A 215 -19.19 -4.34 17.56
C ALA A 215 -18.19 -3.37 18.24
N ALA A 216 -18.41 -3.05 19.52
CA ALA A 216 -17.53 -2.21 20.31
C ALA A 216 -16.11 -2.81 20.41
N SER A 217 -16.00 -4.11 20.69
CA SER A 217 -14.70 -4.79 20.75
C SER A 217 -13.94 -4.72 19.43
N ARG A 218 -14.60 -5.03 18.32
CA ARG A 218 -13.96 -4.95 16.97
C ARG A 218 -13.53 -3.53 16.60
N LEU A 219 -14.36 -2.53 16.93
CA LEU A 219 -14.07 -1.14 16.64
C LEU A 219 -12.95 -0.59 17.54
N ALA A 220 -12.89 -0.99 18.81
CA ALA A 220 -11.80 -0.63 19.71
C ALA A 220 -10.46 -1.17 19.19
N ILE A 221 -10.40 -2.44 18.79
CA ILE A 221 -9.20 -3.05 18.19
C ILE A 221 -8.83 -2.34 16.89
N ALA A 222 -9.79 -2.12 15.98
CA ALA A 222 -9.54 -1.48 14.70
C ALA A 222 -9.05 -0.03 14.86
N LYS A 223 -9.61 0.73 15.83
CA LYS A 223 -9.20 2.12 16.10
C LYS A 223 -7.85 2.20 16.80
N SER A 224 -7.51 1.26 17.68
CA SER A 224 -6.22 1.23 18.37
C SER A 224 -5.07 0.77 17.47
N THR A 225 -5.37 0.04 16.41
CA THR A 225 -4.36 -0.43 15.45
C THR A 225 -3.61 0.77 14.87
N ASN A 226 -2.27 0.78 14.99
CA ASN A 226 -1.39 1.88 14.60
C ASN A 226 -1.82 3.24 15.19
N ALA A 227 -2.40 3.25 16.38
CA ALA A 227 -3.01 4.44 17.02
C ALA A 227 -4.06 5.17 16.14
N GLY A 228 -4.76 4.44 15.28
CA GLY A 228 -5.73 5.01 14.35
C GLY A 228 -5.12 5.72 13.13
N GLN A 229 -3.80 5.66 12.95
CA GLN A 229 -3.09 6.32 11.86
C GLN A 229 -3.13 5.47 10.57
N LEU A 230 -4.33 5.09 10.15
CA LEU A 230 -4.60 4.31 8.94
C LEU A 230 -5.72 4.96 8.12
N CYS A 231 -5.58 4.93 6.80
CA CYS A 231 -6.59 5.44 5.86
C CYS A 231 -7.96 4.75 6.02
N VAL A 232 -7.97 3.50 6.50
CA VAL A 232 -9.15 2.66 6.73
C VAL A 232 -9.56 2.59 8.21
N SER A 233 -8.91 3.34 9.10
CA SER A 233 -9.26 3.34 10.52
C SER A 233 -10.67 3.87 10.76
N PRO A 234 -11.53 3.19 11.54
CA PRO A 234 -12.82 3.72 11.94
C PRO A 234 -12.67 5.09 12.60
N ASP A 235 -13.44 6.09 12.14
CA ASP A 235 -13.36 7.43 12.68
C ASP A 235 -14.74 7.96 13.12
N LEU A 236 -15.77 7.72 12.32
CA LEU A 236 -17.13 8.11 12.61
C LEU A 236 -18.00 6.85 12.82
N ILE A 237 -18.67 6.78 13.97
CA ILE A 237 -19.47 5.61 14.31
C ILE A 237 -20.93 6.03 14.49
N TYR A 238 -21.81 5.48 13.65
CA TYR A 238 -23.26 5.68 13.76
C TYR A 238 -23.87 4.54 14.57
N VAL A 239 -24.41 4.87 15.74
CA VAL A 239 -25.05 3.93 16.65
C VAL A 239 -26.53 4.29 16.80
N PRO A 240 -27.48 3.32 16.81
CA PRO A 240 -28.86 3.60 17.18
C PRO A 240 -28.93 4.32 18.53
N ARG A 241 -29.78 5.35 18.62
CA ARG A 241 -29.86 6.22 19.82
C ARG A 241 -30.03 5.40 21.11
N GLU A 242 -30.87 4.38 21.07
CA GLU A 242 -31.16 3.50 22.18
C GLU A 242 -29.97 2.66 22.66
N ASN A 243 -28.94 2.51 21.83
CA ASN A 243 -27.76 1.69 22.11
C ASN A 243 -26.50 2.54 22.38
N THR A 244 -26.61 3.87 22.38
CA THR A 244 -25.43 4.76 22.42
C THR A 244 -24.63 4.57 23.73
N GLU A 245 -25.28 4.60 24.89
CA GLU A 245 -24.61 4.44 26.19
C GLU A 245 -23.97 3.06 26.30
N ALA A 246 -24.72 1.99 25.97
CA ALA A 246 -24.20 0.63 25.99
C ALA A 246 -22.99 0.44 25.05
N PHE A 247 -22.95 1.15 23.92
CA PHE A 247 -21.82 1.13 23.02
C PHE A 247 -20.60 1.85 23.61
N ILE A 248 -20.81 3.04 24.21
CA ILE A 248 -19.72 3.83 24.82
C ILE A 248 -19.09 3.04 25.96
N ASP A 249 -19.89 2.47 26.84
CA ASP A 249 -19.41 1.65 27.96
C ASP A 249 -18.60 0.45 27.45
N ALA A 250 -19.17 -0.34 26.55
CA ALA A 250 -18.50 -1.52 26.00
C ALA A 250 -17.22 -1.16 25.22
N PHE A 251 -17.19 -0.03 24.50
CA PHE A 251 -15.99 0.42 23.78
C PHE A 251 -14.91 0.86 24.76
N THR A 252 -15.28 1.64 25.80
CA THR A 252 -14.36 2.12 26.82
C THR A 252 -13.74 0.97 27.60
N ASP A 253 -14.56 0.01 28.05
CA ASP A 253 -14.09 -1.18 28.77
C ASP A 253 -13.11 -1.99 27.91
N GLN A 254 -13.45 -2.19 26.64
CA GLN A 254 -12.59 -2.93 25.73
C GLN A 254 -11.28 -2.20 25.47
N PHE A 255 -11.33 -0.89 25.21
CA PHE A 255 -10.14 -0.07 24.95
C PHE A 255 -9.24 -0.02 26.18
N THR A 256 -9.80 0.22 27.36
CA THR A 256 -9.07 0.25 28.63
C THR A 256 -8.48 -1.14 28.99
N GLY A 257 -9.20 -2.22 28.65
CA GLY A 257 -8.68 -3.57 28.81
C GLY A 257 -7.47 -3.87 27.92
N LEU A 258 -7.45 -3.33 26.69
CA LEU A 258 -6.31 -3.45 25.79
C LEU A 258 -5.15 -2.57 26.22
N PHE A 259 -5.44 -1.33 26.65
CA PHE A 259 -4.46 -0.32 27.02
C PHE A 259 -4.78 0.29 28.38
N PRO A 260 -4.43 -0.40 29.49
CA PRO A 260 -4.69 0.11 30.85
C PRO A 260 -4.02 1.44 31.15
N THR A 261 -2.93 1.73 30.47
CA THR A 261 -2.23 3.02 30.46
C THR A 261 -1.92 3.42 29.02
N ILE A 262 -1.93 4.71 28.71
CA ILE A 262 -1.50 5.22 27.40
C ILE A 262 -0.05 5.69 27.49
N ALA A 263 0.28 6.41 28.56
CA ALA A 263 1.65 6.86 28.82
C ALA A 263 2.55 5.67 29.16
N ASP A 264 3.73 5.63 28.57
CA ASP A 264 4.74 4.59 28.78
C ASP A 264 4.29 3.15 28.47
N ASN A 265 3.25 3.00 27.68
CA ASN A 265 2.73 1.70 27.24
C ASN A 265 3.45 1.24 25.97
N LYS A 266 4.27 0.20 26.10
CA LYS A 266 5.04 -0.37 24.98
C LYS A 266 4.18 -1.03 23.91
N ASP A 267 2.91 -1.35 24.23
CA ASP A 267 1.97 -1.95 23.30
C ASP A 267 1.15 -0.89 22.52
N MET A 268 1.28 0.38 22.89
CA MET A 268 0.67 1.51 22.20
C MET A 268 1.64 2.10 21.16
N VAL A 269 1.16 2.25 19.93
CA VAL A 269 1.95 2.90 18.89
C VAL A 269 1.93 4.41 19.11
N SER A 270 3.09 5.07 19.03
CA SER A 270 3.19 6.52 19.13
C SER A 270 2.59 7.22 17.91
N ILE A 271 2.11 8.43 18.10
CA ILE A 271 1.75 9.34 17.01
C ILE A 271 3.07 9.89 16.42
N VAL A 272 3.22 9.79 15.10
CA VAL A 272 4.48 10.13 14.39
C VAL A 272 4.83 11.61 14.47
N SER A 273 3.82 12.51 14.51
CA SER A 273 4.05 13.97 14.54
C SER A 273 3.01 14.70 15.37
#